data_c352e0f49b2c814e8e1b6e42fa2b89cd
#
_entry.id   c352e0f49b2c814e8e1b6e42fa2b89cd
#
_cell.length_a   1.000
_cell.length_b   1.000
_cell.length_c   1.000
_cell.angle_alpha   90.00
_cell.angle_beta   90.00
_cell.angle_gamma   90.00
#
_symmetry.space_group_name_H-M   'P 1'
#
loop_
_entity.id
_entity.type
_entity.pdbx_description
1 polymer ?
#
loop_
_entity_poly.entity_id
_entity_poly.type
_entity_poly.pdbx_seq_one_letter_code
_entity_poly.pdbx_strand_id
1 'polypeptide(L)'
;MKSLLRSATALTTLAMLSSAPAFADVVKIGVLAPLTGATAADGEEFVNGVKLAVKEANANGGVAGHTFEVVVADVIDHSAANVQAAAERLLGTDGVEVIMTGYASLSMFEVELMAEENMPYLASGPSPQFAAIVSEDPEAYNCCWSFTADFKGYETEVTPMIEALSAQGHFDLEDKTVAIISSDNPYSKTISEGMKVAFTEAGWTITTDELVPFGPVSDWRPILAKVRESAPEVIINADYIPSNAALFTNQFRENETDSVVFLQYAPLVPEFLQLTGEKSEGILYNAIGATLNVDAHPRGKEATEKYVAEYGKVPGPYGTGLYEQVSIYFDALETVGDPTDREAIGKAIGAIKRPVVSGMLEFDPKTHVAHVGNDFIPVTFFQIQDGAGVMIGPDAFKSGDFVKPAWME
;
A
#
# COMPACT_ATOMS: atom_id res chain seq x y z
N MET A 1 81.05 0.16 53.37
CA MET A 1 80.41 -0.87 52.55
C MET A 1 78.98 -0.44 52.25
N LYS A 2 78.73 0.10 51.05
CA LYS A 2 77.46 0.67 50.65
C LYS A 2 76.80 -0.24 49.57
N SER A 3 75.64 -0.83 49.90
CA SER A 3 74.91 -1.67 48.97
C SER A 3 73.99 -0.76 48.15
N LEU A 4 74.09 -0.83 46.84
CA LEU A 4 73.23 -0.14 45.88
C LEU A 4 72.04 -1.08 45.51
N LEU A 5 70.85 -0.71 45.92
CA LEU A 5 69.60 -1.26 45.40
C LEU A 5 69.36 -0.66 44.03
N ARG A 6 69.24 -1.47 43.02
CA ARG A 6 68.65 -1.08 41.68
C ARG A 6 67.15 -1.37 41.62
N SER A 7 66.38 -0.38 41.58
CA SER A 7 64.90 -0.49 41.27
C SER A 7 64.72 -0.62 39.77
N ALA A 8 64.17 -1.73 39.35
CA ALA A 8 63.73 -1.93 37.96
C ALA A 8 62.25 -1.45 37.80
N THR A 9 62.07 -0.38 37.07
CA THR A 9 60.75 0.11 36.71
C THR A 9 60.24 -0.65 35.45
N ALA A 10 59.25 -1.49 35.59
CA ALA A 10 58.58 -2.15 34.46
C ALA A 10 57.61 -1.18 33.82
N LEU A 11 57.85 -0.75 32.59
CA LEU A 11 56.94 -0.02 31.76
C LEU A 11 55.95 -1.03 31.15
N THR A 12 54.71 -1.02 31.63
CA THR A 12 53.60 -1.75 31.01
C THR A 12 53.03 -0.91 29.87
N THR A 13 53.37 -1.26 28.64
CA THR A 13 52.81 -0.64 27.43
C THR A 13 51.38 -1.19 27.24
N LEU A 14 50.38 -0.38 27.53
CA LEU A 14 48.98 -0.66 27.23
C LEU A 14 48.76 -0.46 25.73
N ALA A 15 48.73 -1.54 24.94
CA ALA A 15 48.38 -1.50 23.54
C ALA A 15 46.87 -1.20 23.44
N MET A 16 46.54 0.04 23.14
CA MET A 16 45.17 0.37 22.65
C MET A 16 45.02 -0.28 21.28
N LEU A 17 44.30 -1.38 21.22
CA LEU A 17 43.73 -1.89 19.99
C LEU A 17 42.69 -0.85 19.50
N SER A 18 43.13 0.04 18.61
CA SER A 18 42.21 0.83 17.79
C SER A 18 41.52 -0.16 16.84
N SER A 19 40.29 -0.57 17.18
CA SER A 19 39.41 -1.19 16.20
C SER A 19 39.21 -0.16 15.09
N ALA A 20 39.86 -0.36 13.95
CA ALA A 20 39.49 0.33 12.73
C ALA A 20 37.97 0.12 12.53
N PRO A 21 37.21 1.12 12.19
CA PRO A 21 35.82 0.89 11.79
C PRO A 21 35.87 -0.08 10.61
N ALA A 22 35.31 -1.29 10.79
CA ALA A 22 35.01 -2.15 9.66
C ALA A 22 34.15 -1.29 8.76
N PHE A 23 34.56 -1.09 7.51
CA PHE A 23 33.69 -0.48 6.51
C PHE A 23 32.47 -1.39 6.45
N ALA A 24 31.32 -0.87 6.85
CA ALA A 24 30.06 -1.58 6.69
C ALA A 24 29.86 -1.77 5.18
N ASP A 25 29.68 -3.02 4.76
CA ASP A 25 29.35 -3.31 3.37
C ASP A 25 28.01 -2.63 3.03
N VAL A 26 27.95 -2.00 1.86
CA VAL A 26 26.75 -1.30 1.41
C VAL A 26 25.82 -2.29 0.74
N VAL A 27 24.65 -2.51 1.33
CA VAL A 27 23.59 -3.33 0.77
C VAL A 27 22.66 -2.46 -0.07
N LYS A 28 22.37 -2.87 -1.30
CA LYS A 28 21.50 -2.14 -2.19
C LYS A 28 20.08 -2.67 -2.12
N ILE A 29 19.13 -1.75 -1.92
CA ILE A 29 17.70 -2.01 -1.92
C ILE A 29 17.11 -1.49 -3.24
N GLY A 30 16.58 -2.39 -4.06
CA GLY A 30 15.94 -2.06 -5.32
C GLY A 30 14.49 -1.60 -5.12
N VAL A 31 14.06 -0.63 -5.91
CA VAL A 31 12.66 -0.17 -5.94
C VAL A 31 12.17 -0.18 -7.38
N LEU A 32 11.14 -0.98 -7.66
CA LEU A 32 10.37 -0.88 -8.89
C LEU A 32 9.25 0.15 -8.67
N ALA A 33 9.28 1.27 -9.38
CA ALA A 33 8.35 2.37 -9.18
C ALA A 33 7.91 3.01 -10.50
N PRO A 34 6.63 3.34 -10.68
CA PRO A 34 6.15 4.14 -11.81
C PRO A 34 6.50 5.61 -11.55
N LEU A 35 7.57 6.14 -12.16
CA LEU A 35 7.97 7.53 -11.94
C LEU A 35 7.41 8.49 -13.00
N THR A 36 6.78 7.95 -14.04
CA THR A 36 6.18 8.70 -15.14
C THR A 36 4.76 8.19 -15.41
N GLY A 37 3.94 9.00 -16.10
CA GLY A 37 2.57 8.62 -16.45
C GLY A 37 1.53 8.84 -15.35
N ALA A 38 0.40 8.15 -15.48
CA ALA A 38 -0.80 8.39 -14.66
C ALA A 38 -0.67 8.00 -13.18
N THR A 39 0.31 7.17 -12.84
CA THR A 39 0.54 6.65 -11.48
C THR A 39 1.86 7.14 -10.88
N ALA A 40 2.44 8.21 -11.43
CA ALA A 40 3.71 8.76 -10.96
C ALA A 40 3.67 9.23 -9.49
N ALA A 41 2.51 9.67 -9.00
CA ALA A 41 2.32 10.04 -7.60
C ALA A 41 2.52 8.84 -6.65
N ASP A 42 2.04 7.66 -7.02
CA ASP A 42 2.28 6.43 -6.28
C ASP A 42 3.76 6.07 -6.28
N GLY A 43 4.40 6.14 -7.46
CA GLY A 43 5.83 5.85 -7.60
C GLY A 43 6.73 6.77 -6.77
N GLU A 44 6.39 8.05 -6.68
CA GLU A 44 7.07 8.98 -5.76
C GLU A 44 6.97 8.49 -4.31
N GLU A 45 5.82 8.03 -3.89
CA GLU A 45 5.60 7.49 -2.54
C GLU A 45 6.39 6.21 -2.27
N PHE A 46 6.47 5.29 -3.26
CA PHE A 46 7.32 4.11 -3.13
C PHE A 46 8.76 4.49 -2.79
N VAL A 47 9.32 5.39 -3.59
CA VAL A 47 10.69 5.86 -3.43
C VAL A 47 10.88 6.60 -2.10
N ASN A 48 9.94 7.45 -1.72
CA ASN A 48 10.00 8.24 -0.49
C ASN A 48 9.97 7.34 0.75
N GLY A 49 9.08 6.35 0.80
CA GLY A 49 9.00 5.41 1.92
C GLY A 49 10.30 4.64 2.12
N VAL A 50 10.84 4.06 1.05
CA VAL A 50 12.11 3.32 1.11
C VAL A 50 13.27 4.24 1.51
N LYS A 51 13.39 5.44 0.92
CA LYS A 51 14.43 6.40 1.27
C LYS A 51 14.38 6.86 2.72
N LEU A 52 13.18 7.06 3.26
CA LEU A 52 13.01 7.45 4.66
C LEU A 52 13.55 6.38 5.61
N ALA A 53 13.18 5.12 5.40
CA ALA A 53 13.63 4.01 6.23
C ALA A 53 15.15 3.80 6.13
N VAL A 54 15.71 3.85 4.93
CA VAL A 54 17.14 3.73 4.68
C VAL A 54 17.91 4.88 5.34
N LYS A 55 17.41 6.12 5.22
CA LYS A 55 18.01 7.29 5.87
C LYS A 55 18.08 7.12 7.39
N GLU A 56 17.00 6.66 8.01
CA GLU A 56 16.95 6.42 9.46
C GLU A 56 17.91 5.29 9.87
N ALA A 57 17.91 4.18 9.17
CA ALA A 57 18.81 3.06 9.46
C ALA A 57 20.28 3.48 9.40
N ASN A 58 20.69 4.15 8.33
CA ASN A 58 22.06 4.63 8.15
C ASN A 58 22.45 5.67 9.22
N ALA A 59 21.53 6.57 9.61
CA ALA A 59 21.79 7.54 10.67
C ALA A 59 21.99 6.89 12.03
N ASN A 60 21.40 5.70 12.25
CA ASN A 60 21.54 4.91 13.47
C ASN A 60 22.72 3.90 13.42
N GLY A 61 23.55 3.95 12.39
CA GLY A 61 24.75 3.08 12.26
C GLY A 61 24.54 1.82 11.42
N GLY A 62 23.41 1.74 10.70
CA GLY A 62 23.06 0.58 9.87
C GLY A 62 22.29 -0.50 10.60
N VAL A 63 22.11 -1.65 9.94
CA VAL A 63 21.44 -2.84 10.46
C VAL A 63 22.33 -4.06 10.21
N ALA A 64 22.47 -4.94 11.18
CA ALA A 64 23.32 -6.15 11.12
C ALA A 64 24.76 -5.89 10.64
N GLY A 65 25.31 -4.67 10.88
CA GLY A 65 26.65 -4.28 10.45
C GLY A 65 26.75 -3.76 9.02
N HIS A 66 25.63 -3.56 8.34
CA HIS A 66 25.53 -3.04 6.97
C HIS A 66 24.93 -1.65 6.93
N THR A 67 25.33 -0.84 5.94
CA THR A 67 24.65 0.39 5.53
C THR A 67 23.93 0.15 4.20
N PHE A 68 23.03 1.06 3.81
CA PHE A 68 22.10 0.79 2.72
C PHE A 68 22.10 1.91 1.68
N GLU A 69 21.90 1.53 0.43
CA GLU A 69 21.71 2.41 -0.73
C GLU A 69 20.41 2.05 -1.45
N VAL A 70 19.65 3.05 -1.89
CA VAL A 70 18.41 2.85 -2.65
C VAL A 70 18.68 2.96 -4.14
N VAL A 71 18.32 1.94 -4.91
CA VAL A 71 18.43 1.91 -6.36
C VAL A 71 17.03 1.85 -6.97
N VAL A 72 16.67 2.87 -7.76
CA VAL A 72 15.32 2.98 -8.32
C VAL A 72 15.30 2.61 -9.80
N ALA A 73 14.33 1.79 -10.19
CA ALA A 73 14.05 1.47 -11.59
C ALA A 73 12.62 1.90 -11.94
N ASP A 74 12.49 2.75 -12.96
CA ASP A 74 11.21 3.25 -13.46
C ASP A 74 10.51 2.17 -14.30
N VAL A 75 9.29 1.79 -13.91
CA VAL A 75 8.44 0.84 -14.66
C VAL A 75 7.53 1.54 -15.66
N ILE A 76 7.56 2.86 -15.74
CA ILE A 76 6.90 3.73 -16.72
C ILE A 76 5.37 3.57 -16.72
N ASP A 77 4.85 2.58 -17.45
CA ASP A 77 3.43 2.39 -17.75
C ASP A 77 2.89 1.01 -17.31
N HIS A 78 3.63 0.28 -16.48
CA HIS A 78 3.31 -1.09 -15.99
C HIS A 78 3.20 -2.15 -17.11
N SER A 79 3.60 -1.84 -18.34
CA SER A 79 3.66 -2.85 -19.40
C SER A 79 4.70 -3.92 -19.09
N ALA A 80 4.44 -5.16 -19.51
CA ALA A 80 5.35 -6.27 -19.27
C ALA A 80 6.79 -5.97 -19.72
N ALA A 81 6.96 -5.30 -20.88
CA ALA A 81 8.29 -4.97 -21.41
C ALA A 81 9.06 -3.99 -20.52
N ASN A 82 8.39 -2.95 -20.00
CA ASN A 82 9.02 -1.94 -19.15
C ASN A 82 9.33 -2.50 -17.76
N VAL A 83 8.41 -3.27 -17.17
CA VAL A 83 8.62 -3.92 -15.88
C VAL A 83 9.73 -4.96 -15.95
N GLN A 84 9.76 -5.78 -17.01
CA GLN A 84 10.83 -6.76 -17.23
C GLN A 84 12.20 -6.09 -17.33
N ALA A 85 12.32 -5.05 -18.15
CA ALA A 85 13.59 -4.34 -18.33
C ALA A 85 14.07 -3.68 -17.02
N ALA A 86 13.15 -3.11 -16.22
CA ALA A 86 13.47 -2.53 -14.93
C ALA A 86 13.91 -3.59 -13.92
N ALA A 87 13.22 -4.74 -13.85
CA ALA A 87 13.56 -5.85 -12.98
C ALA A 87 14.90 -6.48 -13.34
N GLU A 88 15.14 -6.81 -14.62
CA GLU A 88 16.41 -7.38 -15.09
C GLU A 88 17.60 -6.44 -14.81
N ARG A 89 17.40 -5.13 -14.87
CA ARG A 89 18.45 -4.17 -14.53
C ARG A 89 18.81 -4.25 -13.04
N LEU A 90 17.82 -4.26 -12.15
CA LEU A 90 18.05 -4.38 -10.70
C LEU A 90 18.72 -5.71 -10.35
N LEU A 91 18.24 -6.82 -10.93
CA LEU A 91 18.74 -8.17 -10.69
C LEU A 91 20.18 -8.36 -11.19
N GLY A 92 20.45 -7.93 -12.41
CA GLY A 92 21.72 -8.26 -13.09
C GLY A 92 22.78 -7.17 -13.00
N THR A 93 22.40 -5.91 -13.27
CA THR A 93 23.36 -4.81 -13.42
C THR A 93 23.61 -4.06 -12.13
N ASP A 94 22.57 -3.74 -11.41
CA ASP A 94 22.66 -2.88 -10.23
C ASP A 94 23.07 -3.66 -8.97
N GLY A 95 22.86 -4.99 -8.94
CA GLY A 95 23.31 -5.88 -7.87
C GLY A 95 22.62 -5.56 -6.54
N VAL A 96 21.28 -5.55 -6.55
CA VAL A 96 20.48 -5.36 -5.34
C VAL A 96 20.28 -6.68 -4.59
N GLU A 97 20.05 -6.63 -3.28
CA GLU A 97 19.82 -7.82 -2.44
C GLU A 97 18.37 -7.99 -2.03
N VAL A 98 17.53 -7.03 -2.30
CA VAL A 98 16.07 -7.06 -2.10
C VAL A 98 15.41 -6.11 -3.07
N ILE A 99 14.20 -6.43 -3.53
CA ILE A 99 13.39 -5.55 -4.38
C ILE A 99 12.05 -5.28 -3.69
N MET A 100 11.66 -4.02 -3.69
CA MET A 100 10.42 -3.53 -3.09
C MET A 100 9.58 -2.77 -4.10
N THR A 101 8.27 -2.88 -3.97
CA THR A 101 7.31 -2.12 -4.79
C THR A 101 5.98 -1.94 -4.07
N GLY A 102 5.24 -0.91 -4.42
CA GLY A 102 3.80 -0.90 -4.18
C GLY A 102 3.14 -1.91 -5.12
N TYR A 103 3.36 -1.75 -6.41
CA TYR A 103 3.00 -2.65 -7.50
C TYR A 103 3.87 -2.34 -8.72
N ALA A 104 4.25 -3.36 -9.50
CA ALA A 104 5.06 -3.18 -10.71
C ALA A 104 4.22 -3.46 -11.96
N SER A 105 3.81 -4.70 -12.21
CA SER A 105 2.87 -5.03 -13.28
C SER A 105 1.47 -5.33 -12.73
N LEU A 106 0.46 -5.17 -13.58
CA LEU A 106 -0.92 -5.53 -13.22
C LEU A 106 -1.18 -7.05 -13.26
N SER A 107 -0.28 -7.81 -13.89
CA SER A 107 -0.37 -9.27 -14.02
C SER A 107 0.50 -10.02 -13.00
N MET A 108 1.36 -9.33 -12.26
CA MET A 108 2.30 -9.88 -11.27
C MET A 108 3.30 -10.90 -11.84
N PHE A 109 3.56 -10.91 -13.15
CA PHE A 109 4.50 -11.86 -13.78
C PHE A 109 5.93 -11.72 -13.23
N GLU A 110 6.30 -10.54 -12.74
CA GLU A 110 7.61 -10.29 -12.14
C GLU A 110 7.89 -11.16 -10.92
N VAL A 111 6.87 -11.71 -10.27
CA VAL A 111 7.02 -12.66 -9.15
C VAL A 111 7.76 -13.91 -9.59
N GLU A 112 7.52 -14.40 -10.82
CA GLU A 112 8.24 -15.53 -11.40
C GLU A 112 9.72 -15.19 -11.61
N LEU A 113 10.03 -13.97 -12.11
CA LEU A 113 11.41 -13.51 -12.28
C LEU A 113 12.15 -13.43 -10.94
N MET A 114 11.49 -12.97 -9.89
CA MET A 114 12.09 -12.90 -8.55
C MET A 114 12.35 -14.30 -7.99
N ALA A 115 11.45 -15.25 -8.22
CA ALA A 115 11.60 -16.62 -7.79
C ALA A 115 12.75 -17.35 -8.50
N GLU A 116 12.93 -17.13 -9.80
CA GLU A 116 14.07 -17.70 -10.58
C GLU A 116 15.44 -17.29 -10.01
N GLU A 117 15.55 -16.09 -9.45
CA GLU A 117 16.79 -15.52 -8.89
C GLU A 117 16.83 -15.61 -7.34
N ASN A 118 15.85 -16.24 -6.70
CA ASN A 118 15.65 -16.22 -5.24
C ASN A 118 15.75 -14.80 -4.66
N MET A 119 15.28 -13.79 -5.40
CA MET A 119 15.38 -12.40 -4.99
C MET A 119 14.28 -12.07 -3.97
N PRO A 120 14.63 -11.68 -2.73
CA PRO A 120 13.66 -11.23 -1.75
C PRO A 120 12.82 -10.08 -2.35
N TYR A 121 11.51 -10.28 -2.42
CA TYR A 121 10.57 -9.37 -3.07
C TYR A 121 9.38 -9.07 -2.16
N LEU A 122 9.18 -7.78 -1.89
CA LEU A 122 8.06 -7.29 -1.09
C LEU A 122 7.18 -6.38 -1.95
N ALA A 123 5.90 -6.71 -2.04
CA ALA A 123 4.88 -5.92 -2.74
C ALA A 123 3.78 -5.43 -1.79
N SER A 124 3.14 -4.31 -2.11
CA SER A 124 2.02 -3.73 -1.33
C SER A 124 0.73 -3.54 -2.14
N GLY A 125 0.72 -3.87 -3.41
CA GLY A 125 -0.45 -3.79 -4.28
C GLY A 125 -0.87 -5.18 -4.75
N PRO A 126 -1.24 -6.10 -3.86
CA PRO A 126 -1.50 -7.46 -4.24
C PRO A 126 -2.75 -7.53 -5.09
N SER A 127 -2.64 -8.35 -6.10
CA SER A 127 -3.78 -8.80 -6.88
C SER A 127 -4.07 -10.26 -6.55
N PRO A 128 -5.26 -10.77 -6.86
CA PRO A 128 -5.53 -12.21 -6.79
C PRO A 128 -4.53 -13.04 -7.58
N GLN A 129 -3.89 -12.45 -8.60
CA GLN A 129 -2.85 -13.08 -9.42
C GLN A 129 -1.60 -13.42 -8.62
N PHE A 130 -1.16 -12.55 -7.68
CA PHE A 130 -0.04 -12.86 -6.80
C PHE A 130 -0.31 -14.14 -5.99
N ALA A 131 -1.45 -14.18 -5.30
CA ALA A 131 -1.86 -15.34 -4.51
C ALA A 131 -2.02 -16.61 -5.38
N ALA A 132 -2.54 -16.48 -6.60
CA ALA A 132 -2.70 -17.60 -7.53
C ALA A 132 -1.34 -18.16 -7.96
N ILE A 133 -0.40 -17.32 -8.39
CA ILE A 133 0.96 -17.71 -8.79
C ILE A 133 1.66 -18.44 -7.63
N VAL A 134 1.73 -17.80 -6.47
CA VAL A 134 2.45 -18.35 -5.30
C VAL A 134 1.84 -19.64 -4.80
N SER A 135 0.51 -19.78 -4.81
CA SER A 135 -0.18 -20.98 -4.30
C SER A 135 0.01 -22.24 -5.16
N GLU A 136 0.56 -22.12 -6.38
CA GLU A 136 0.92 -23.28 -7.20
C GLU A 136 2.09 -24.07 -6.60
N ASP A 137 3.11 -23.37 -6.08
CA ASP A 137 4.25 -23.95 -5.37
C ASP A 137 4.83 -22.95 -4.36
N PRO A 138 4.26 -22.83 -3.14
CA PRO A 138 4.69 -21.83 -2.18
C PRO A 138 6.16 -21.94 -1.80
N GLU A 139 6.77 -23.14 -1.85
CA GLU A 139 8.19 -23.31 -1.52
C GLU A 139 9.10 -22.69 -2.60
N ALA A 140 8.72 -22.75 -3.86
CA ALA A 140 9.44 -22.11 -4.96
C ALA A 140 9.41 -20.59 -4.88
N TYR A 141 8.38 -20.03 -4.27
CA TYR A 141 8.17 -18.57 -4.11
C TYR A 141 8.51 -18.03 -2.72
N ASN A 142 9.30 -18.74 -1.92
CA ASN A 142 9.70 -18.29 -0.58
C ASN A 142 10.42 -16.92 -0.54
N CYS A 143 10.89 -16.41 -1.67
CA CYS A 143 11.44 -15.07 -1.82
C CYS A 143 10.36 -13.96 -1.76
N CYS A 144 9.11 -14.27 -2.07
CA CYS A 144 8.12 -13.32 -2.55
C CYS A 144 6.94 -13.22 -1.57
N TRP A 145 6.71 -12.00 -1.03
CA TRP A 145 5.73 -11.76 0.01
C TRP A 145 4.92 -10.50 -0.29
N SER A 146 3.60 -10.56 -0.09
CA SER A 146 2.74 -9.41 -0.22
C SER A 146 2.36 -8.84 1.15
N PHE A 147 2.83 -7.63 1.40
CA PHE A 147 2.55 -6.87 2.63
C PHE A 147 1.08 -6.46 2.77
N THR A 148 0.36 -6.37 1.67
CA THR A 148 -1.08 -6.04 1.66
C THR A 148 -1.87 -7.27 1.21
N ALA A 149 -3.04 -7.46 1.80
CA ALA A 149 -3.94 -8.55 1.44
C ALA A 149 -4.54 -8.43 0.04
N ASP A 150 -5.17 -9.50 -0.44
CA ASP A 150 -5.84 -9.53 -1.73
C ASP A 150 -7.07 -8.60 -1.81
N PHE A 151 -7.66 -8.45 -2.99
CA PHE A 151 -8.79 -7.56 -3.22
C PHE A 151 -10.12 -8.04 -2.65
N LYS A 152 -10.18 -9.23 -2.03
CA LYS A 152 -11.44 -9.80 -1.58
C LYS A 152 -12.21 -8.87 -0.64
N GLY A 153 -11.50 -8.17 0.23
CA GLY A 153 -12.10 -7.17 1.10
C GLY A 153 -12.71 -5.98 0.33
N TYR A 154 -12.11 -5.57 -0.77
CA TYR A 154 -12.69 -4.54 -1.63
C TYR A 154 -14.00 -4.99 -2.30
N GLU A 155 -14.08 -6.27 -2.66
CA GLU A 155 -15.26 -6.84 -3.29
C GLU A 155 -16.42 -7.00 -2.32
N THR A 156 -16.16 -7.42 -1.07
CA THR A 156 -17.19 -7.93 -0.16
C THR A 156 -17.58 -6.99 0.96
N GLU A 157 -16.72 -6.05 1.38
CA GLU A 157 -16.94 -5.27 2.60
C GLU A 157 -17.72 -3.96 2.38
N VAL A 158 -17.87 -3.49 1.12
CA VAL A 158 -18.58 -2.24 0.82
C VAL A 158 -20.08 -2.37 1.08
N THR A 159 -20.68 -3.46 0.63
CA THR A 159 -22.12 -3.71 0.82
C THR A 159 -22.53 -3.73 2.29
N PRO A 160 -21.90 -4.56 3.17
CA PRO A 160 -22.27 -4.57 4.59
C PRO A 160 -21.95 -3.26 5.30
N MET A 161 -20.92 -2.51 4.87
CA MET A 161 -20.63 -1.19 5.43
C MET A 161 -21.76 -0.20 5.13
N ILE A 162 -22.22 -0.13 3.90
CA ILE A 162 -23.35 0.75 3.50
C ILE A 162 -24.61 0.36 4.28
N GLU A 163 -24.94 -0.93 4.37
CA GLU A 163 -26.09 -1.41 5.14
C GLU A 163 -25.97 -1.09 6.64
N ALA A 164 -24.75 -1.18 7.20
CA ALA A 164 -24.51 -0.82 8.60
C ALA A 164 -24.73 0.67 8.85
N LEU A 165 -24.27 1.56 7.96
CA LEU A 165 -24.51 3.00 8.06
C LEU A 165 -26.02 3.33 8.02
N SER A 166 -26.76 2.68 7.13
CA SER A 166 -28.22 2.83 7.06
C SER A 166 -28.90 2.30 8.33
N ALA A 167 -28.49 1.12 8.82
CA ALA A 167 -29.02 0.55 10.07
C ALA A 167 -28.73 1.41 11.30
N GLN A 168 -27.69 2.23 11.27
CA GLN A 168 -27.36 3.23 12.29
C GLN A 168 -28.20 4.52 12.15
N GLY A 169 -29.01 4.63 11.10
CA GLY A 169 -29.92 5.77 10.86
C GLY A 169 -29.26 6.97 10.21
N HIS A 170 -28.15 6.80 9.52
CA HIS A 170 -27.48 7.88 8.81
C HIS A 170 -28.22 8.29 7.53
N PHE A 171 -28.82 7.33 6.85
CA PHE A 171 -29.68 7.50 5.65
C PHE A 171 -30.59 6.28 5.50
N ASP A 172 -31.64 6.41 4.73
CA ASP A 172 -32.58 5.31 4.44
C ASP A 172 -32.15 4.56 3.18
N LEU A 173 -32.39 3.26 3.13
CA LEU A 173 -32.30 2.39 1.96
C LEU A 173 -33.68 1.79 1.72
N GLU A 174 -34.40 2.30 0.71
CA GLU A 174 -35.78 1.90 0.43
C GLU A 174 -35.84 0.72 -0.56
N ASP A 175 -35.10 0.83 -1.67
CA ASP A 175 -35.17 -0.08 -2.81
C ASP A 175 -33.89 -0.95 -2.99
N LYS A 176 -32.85 -0.67 -2.24
CA LYS A 176 -31.52 -1.31 -2.38
C LYS A 176 -31.03 -1.32 -3.83
N THR A 177 -30.80 -0.13 -4.37
CA THR A 177 -30.37 0.06 -5.76
C THR A 177 -28.96 0.61 -5.85
N VAL A 178 -28.16 0.08 -6.79
CA VAL A 178 -26.76 0.49 -6.99
C VAL A 178 -26.42 0.67 -8.46
N ALA A 179 -25.70 1.74 -8.77
CA ALA A 179 -24.99 1.92 -10.03
C ALA A 179 -23.51 1.55 -9.85
N ILE A 180 -22.97 0.72 -10.73
CA ILE A 180 -21.56 0.32 -10.70
C ILE A 180 -20.91 0.78 -12.00
N ILE A 181 -19.85 1.59 -11.87
CA ILE A 181 -19.03 2.10 -12.96
C ILE A 181 -17.62 1.55 -12.76
N SER A 182 -17.02 1.02 -13.81
CA SER A 182 -15.71 0.40 -13.77
C SER A 182 -14.85 0.77 -14.98
N SER A 183 -13.57 0.50 -14.89
CA SER A 183 -12.58 0.71 -15.96
C SER A 183 -12.04 -0.62 -16.46
N ASP A 184 -11.78 -0.74 -17.76
CA ASP A 184 -11.35 -1.99 -18.42
C ASP A 184 -9.88 -2.31 -18.15
N ASN A 185 -9.58 -2.62 -16.91
CA ASN A 185 -8.29 -3.12 -16.44
C ASN A 185 -8.50 -4.22 -15.38
N PRO A 186 -7.52 -5.09 -15.12
CA PRO A 186 -7.66 -6.21 -14.20
C PRO A 186 -8.11 -5.82 -12.79
N TYR A 187 -7.56 -4.74 -12.22
CA TYR A 187 -7.90 -4.25 -10.89
C TYR A 187 -9.38 -3.84 -10.79
N SER A 188 -9.78 -2.87 -11.60
CA SER A 188 -11.14 -2.31 -11.55
C SER A 188 -12.20 -3.35 -11.90
N LYS A 189 -11.93 -4.22 -12.88
CA LYS A 189 -12.86 -5.31 -13.28
C LYS A 189 -13.05 -6.33 -12.17
N THR A 190 -11.95 -6.86 -11.61
CA THR A 190 -12.04 -7.87 -10.54
C THR A 190 -12.86 -7.34 -9.38
N ILE A 191 -12.56 -6.12 -8.91
CA ILE A 191 -13.26 -5.51 -7.78
C ILE A 191 -14.73 -5.25 -8.12
N SER A 192 -15.04 -4.65 -9.26
CA SER A 192 -16.42 -4.33 -9.63
C SER A 192 -17.27 -5.57 -9.86
N GLU A 193 -16.71 -6.63 -10.45
CA GLU A 193 -17.40 -7.91 -10.63
C GLU A 193 -17.68 -8.58 -9.28
N GLY A 194 -16.71 -8.57 -8.36
CA GLY A 194 -16.92 -9.07 -7.00
C GLY A 194 -17.96 -8.25 -6.23
N MET A 195 -17.95 -6.92 -6.35
CA MET A 195 -18.99 -6.06 -5.77
C MET A 195 -20.37 -6.36 -6.33
N LYS A 196 -20.51 -6.58 -7.66
CA LYS A 196 -21.79 -6.97 -8.27
C LYS A 196 -22.36 -8.25 -7.64
N VAL A 197 -21.49 -9.24 -7.41
CA VAL A 197 -21.88 -10.47 -6.71
C VAL A 197 -22.34 -10.15 -5.30
N ALA A 198 -21.53 -9.43 -4.52
CA ALA A 198 -21.84 -9.11 -3.13
C ALA A 198 -23.16 -8.31 -2.98
N PHE A 199 -23.35 -7.28 -3.80
CA PHE A 199 -24.62 -6.54 -3.81
C PHE A 199 -25.82 -7.40 -4.20
N THR A 200 -25.69 -8.24 -5.23
CA THR A 200 -26.75 -9.12 -5.68
C THR A 200 -27.13 -10.17 -4.61
N GLU A 201 -26.14 -10.80 -3.97
CA GLU A 201 -26.35 -11.75 -2.87
C GLU A 201 -27.02 -11.11 -1.65
N ALA A 202 -26.74 -9.82 -1.39
CA ALA A 202 -27.40 -9.02 -0.36
C ALA A 202 -28.80 -8.49 -0.76
N GLY A 203 -29.30 -8.87 -1.93
CA GLY A 203 -30.64 -8.52 -2.43
C GLY A 203 -30.75 -7.15 -3.08
N TRP A 204 -29.63 -6.56 -3.50
CA TRP A 204 -29.60 -5.26 -4.22
C TRP A 204 -29.87 -5.45 -5.71
N THR A 205 -30.44 -4.41 -6.31
CA THR A 205 -30.65 -4.30 -7.76
C THR A 205 -29.57 -3.42 -8.39
N ILE A 206 -28.82 -3.97 -9.35
CA ILE A 206 -27.87 -3.17 -10.13
C ILE A 206 -28.66 -2.46 -11.23
N THR A 207 -28.78 -1.14 -11.10
CA THR A 207 -29.57 -0.30 -12.03
C THR A 207 -28.76 0.21 -13.21
N THR A 208 -27.44 0.36 -13.00
CA THR A 208 -26.50 0.80 -14.04
C THR A 208 -25.20 0.00 -13.88
N ASP A 209 -24.71 -0.58 -14.98
CA ASP A 209 -23.42 -1.30 -15.05
C ASP A 209 -22.66 -0.79 -16.27
N GLU A 210 -21.63 0.03 -16.03
CA GLU A 210 -20.87 0.69 -17.10
C GLU A 210 -19.40 0.35 -17.01
N LEU A 211 -18.82 -0.11 -18.11
CA LEU A 211 -17.39 -0.35 -18.26
C LEU A 211 -16.79 0.65 -19.23
N VAL A 212 -15.88 1.52 -18.75
CA VAL A 212 -15.17 2.47 -19.59
C VAL A 212 -13.81 1.92 -20.04
N PRO A 213 -13.31 2.30 -21.21
CA PRO A 213 -11.94 1.95 -21.61
C PRO A 213 -10.92 2.41 -20.59
N PHE A 214 -9.90 1.61 -20.34
CA PHE A 214 -8.80 2.01 -19.47
C PHE A 214 -8.01 3.18 -20.06
N GLY A 215 -7.70 4.15 -19.21
CA GLY A 215 -6.94 5.35 -19.58
C GLY A 215 -7.68 6.63 -19.21
N PRO A 216 -7.20 7.79 -19.69
CA PRO A 216 -7.80 9.08 -19.37
C PRO A 216 -9.25 9.20 -19.86
N VAL A 217 -10.17 9.51 -18.96
CA VAL A 217 -11.56 9.83 -19.29
C VAL A 217 -11.70 11.34 -19.45
N SER A 218 -12.31 11.78 -20.55
CA SER A 218 -12.48 13.19 -20.85
C SER A 218 -13.85 13.78 -20.43
N ASP A 219 -14.87 12.93 -20.29
CA ASP A 219 -16.23 13.35 -19.91
C ASP A 219 -17.05 12.20 -19.33
N TRP A 220 -17.54 12.38 -18.09
CA TRP A 220 -18.40 11.43 -17.40
C TRP A 220 -19.89 11.75 -17.52
N ARG A 221 -20.27 12.92 -18.04
CA ARG A 221 -21.68 13.36 -18.11
C ARG A 221 -22.61 12.40 -18.83
N PRO A 222 -22.21 11.69 -19.92
CA PRO A 222 -23.06 10.69 -20.56
C PRO A 222 -23.41 9.52 -19.62
N ILE A 223 -22.44 9.04 -18.83
CA ILE A 223 -22.66 7.97 -17.85
C ILE A 223 -23.46 8.48 -16.67
N LEU A 224 -23.11 9.66 -16.14
CA LEU A 224 -23.87 10.31 -15.07
C LEU A 224 -25.33 10.61 -15.45
N ALA A 225 -25.63 10.83 -16.74
CA ALA A 225 -27.01 10.96 -17.20
C ALA A 225 -27.80 9.65 -17.05
N LYS A 226 -27.20 8.49 -17.38
CA LYS A 226 -27.82 7.18 -17.16
C LYS A 226 -28.02 6.89 -15.67
N VAL A 227 -27.02 7.24 -14.84
CA VAL A 227 -27.12 7.10 -13.39
C VAL A 227 -28.29 7.93 -12.84
N ARG A 228 -28.44 9.17 -13.27
CA ARG A 228 -29.59 10.03 -12.86
C ARG A 228 -30.95 9.48 -13.30
N GLU A 229 -31.02 8.89 -14.51
CA GLU A 229 -32.23 8.27 -15.01
C GLU A 229 -32.65 7.05 -14.17
N SER A 230 -31.68 6.28 -13.71
CA SER A 230 -31.91 5.09 -12.87
C SER A 230 -32.07 5.40 -11.38
N ALA A 231 -31.69 6.63 -10.94
CA ALA A 231 -31.79 7.13 -9.57
C ALA A 231 -31.36 6.10 -8.49
N PRO A 232 -30.12 5.58 -8.52
CA PRO A 232 -29.69 4.58 -7.56
C PRO A 232 -29.45 5.21 -6.18
N GLU A 233 -29.66 4.45 -5.10
CA GLU A 233 -29.33 4.87 -3.74
C GLU A 233 -27.82 4.89 -3.48
N VAL A 234 -27.06 4.10 -4.25
CA VAL A 234 -25.60 4.02 -4.15
C VAL A 234 -24.95 4.10 -5.53
N ILE A 235 -23.91 4.90 -5.65
CA ILE A 235 -23.06 4.99 -6.84
C ILE A 235 -21.67 4.52 -6.48
N ILE A 236 -21.18 3.48 -7.16
CA ILE A 236 -19.81 2.97 -7.06
C ILE A 236 -19.05 3.37 -8.32
N ASN A 237 -17.86 3.97 -8.17
CA ASN A 237 -16.92 4.12 -9.27
C ASN A 237 -15.59 3.44 -8.89
N ALA A 238 -15.25 2.38 -9.60
CA ALA A 238 -14.06 1.56 -9.38
C ALA A 238 -12.87 1.95 -10.29
N ASP A 239 -12.93 3.09 -10.98
CA ASP A 239 -11.77 3.64 -11.71
C ASP A 239 -10.76 4.24 -10.71
N TYR A 240 -9.57 3.64 -10.64
CA TYR A 240 -8.56 4.00 -9.65
C TYR A 240 -7.69 5.20 -10.03
N ILE A 241 -7.78 5.71 -11.28
CA ILE A 241 -6.98 6.86 -11.74
C ILE A 241 -7.47 8.14 -11.04
N PRO A 242 -6.63 8.84 -10.24
CA PRO A 242 -7.07 9.98 -9.45
C PRO A 242 -7.69 11.11 -10.26
N SER A 243 -7.12 11.43 -11.43
CA SER A 243 -7.65 12.47 -12.32
C SER A 243 -9.02 12.12 -12.91
N ASN A 244 -9.26 10.84 -13.23
CA ASN A 244 -10.56 10.37 -13.71
C ASN A 244 -11.62 10.46 -12.61
N ALA A 245 -11.30 9.97 -11.42
CA ALA A 245 -12.20 10.02 -10.27
C ALA A 245 -12.49 11.48 -9.84
N ALA A 246 -11.49 12.35 -9.91
CA ALA A 246 -11.69 13.79 -9.66
C ALA A 246 -12.62 14.44 -10.70
N LEU A 247 -12.45 14.12 -11.97
CA LEU A 247 -13.34 14.59 -13.02
C LEU A 247 -14.77 14.06 -12.83
N PHE A 248 -14.91 12.77 -12.46
CA PHE A 248 -16.21 12.18 -12.11
C PHE A 248 -16.88 12.95 -10.98
N THR A 249 -16.17 13.16 -9.87
CA THR A 249 -16.67 13.91 -8.71
C THR A 249 -17.08 15.31 -9.09
N ASN A 250 -16.23 16.04 -9.82
CA ASN A 250 -16.53 17.41 -10.25
C ASN A 250 -17.79 17.50 -11.13
N GLN A 251 -18.02 16.50 -12.01
CA GLN A 251 -19.18 16.46 -12.90
C GLN A 251 -20.43 15.89 -12.22
N PHE A 252 -20.29 15.00 -11.24
CA PHE A 252 -21.37 14.59 -10.36
C PHE A 252 -21.94 15.79 -9.61
N ARG A 253 -21.08 16.64 -9.05
CA ARG A 253 -21.44 17.85 -8.31
C ARG A 253 -22.06 18.96 -9.15
N GLU A 254 -22.09 18.83 -10.47
CA GLU A 254 -22.83 19.76 -11.35
C GLU A 254 -24.35 19.53 -11.30
N ASN A 255 -24.79 18.29 -11.06
CA ASN A 255 -26.19 17.89 -10.96
C ASN A 255 -26.25 16.57 -10.16
N GLU A 256 -26.33 16.70 -8.87
CA GLU A 256 -26.27 15.64 -7.87
C GLU A 256 -27.54 14.77 -7.87
N THR A 257 -27.40 13.56 -7.34
CA THR A 257 -28.52 12.67 -7.00
C THR A 257 -28.49 12.39 -5.49
N ASP A 258 -29.63 12.03 -4.92
CA ASP A 258 -29.74 11.59 -3.52
C ASP A 258 -29.17 10.17 -3.40
N SER A 259 -27.85 10.08 -3.45
CA SER A 259 -27.13 8.81 -3.50
C SER A 259 -25.88 8.86 -2.62
N VAL A 260 -25.57 7.75 -1.95
CA VAL A 260 -24.24 7.53 -1.39
C VAL A 260 -23.25 7.37 -2.55
N VAL A 261 -22.18 8.13 -2.55
CA VAL A 261 -21.11 8.02 -3.57
C VAL A 261 -19.87 7.39 -2.97
N PHE A 262 -19.46 6.27 -3.55
CA PHE A 262 -18.28 5.53 -3.14
C PHE A 262 -17.28 5.44 -4.31
N LEU A 263 -16.06 5.86 -4.07
CA LEU A 263 -14.95 5.78 -5.04
C LEU A 263 -13.91 4.79 -4.55
N GLN A 264 -13.60 3.80 -5.38
CA GLN A 264 -12.58 2.83 -5.04
C GLN A 264 -11.19 3.44 -5.18
N TYR A 265 -10.36 3.41 -4.12
CA TYR A 265 -8.95 3.76 -4.09
C TYR A 265 -8.59 5.24 -4.35
N ALA A 266 -9.07 5.84 -5.44
CA ALA A 266 -8.60 7.16 -5.92
C ALA A 266 -8.52 8.26 -4.85
N PRO A 267 -9.46 8.37 -3.87
CA PRO A 267 -9.37 9.37 -2.81
C PRO A 267 -8.20 9.18 -1.83
N LEU A 268 -7.54 8.02 -1.82
CA LEU A 268 -6.33 7.81 -1.03
C LEU A 268 -5.13 8.59 -1.57
N VAL A 269 -5.14 8.91 -2.87
CA VAL A 269 -4.06 9.63 -3.53
C VAL A 269 -4.24 11.12 -3.32
N PRO A 270 -3.26 11.85 -2.75
CA PRO A 270 -3.39 13.28 -2.46
C PRO A 270 -3.78 14.16 -3.65
N GLU A 271 -3.42 13.74 -4.87
CA GLU A 271 -3.81 14.42 -6.11
C GLU A 271 -5.34 14.56 -6.25
N PHE A 272 -6.11 13.55 -5.84
CA PHE A 272 -7.56 13.59 -5.90
C PHE A 272 -8.13 14.79 -5.14
N LEU A 273 -7.70 14.97 -3.89
CA LEU A 273 -8.14 16.12 -3.06
C LEU A 273 -7.70 17.45 -3.64
N GLN A 274 -6.51 17.53 -4.24
CA GLN A 274 -6.02 18.74 -4.91
C GLN A 274 -6.90 19.13 -6.12
N LEU A 275 -7.40 18.14 -6.87
CA LEU A 275 -8.20 18.34 -8.06
C LEU A 275 -9.69 18.60 -7.76
N THR A 276 -10.20 18.12 -6.64
CA THR A 276 -11.62 18.21 -6.28
C THR A 276 -11.94 19.33 -5.29
N GLY A 277 -11.02 19.60 -4.35
CA GLY A 277 -11.25 20.53 -3.26
C GLY A 277 -12.54 20.19 -2.49
N GLU A 278 -13.34 21.19 -2.16
CA GLU A 278 -14.61 21.04 -1.42
C GLU A 278 -15.65 20.15 -2.11
N LYS A 279 -15.51 19.90 -3.42
CA LYS A 279 -16.46 19.04 -4.15
C LYS A 279 -16.37 17.57 -3.75
N SER A 280 -15.28 17.13 -3.13
CA SER A 280 -15.14 15.77 -2.63
C SER A 280 -15.75 15.53 -1.25
N GLU A 281 -16.20 16.58 -0.54
CA GLU A 281 -16.84 16.44 0.77
C GLU A 281 -17.98 15.42 0.72
N GLY A 282 -18.00 14.47 1.65
CA GLY A 282 -19.01 13.41 1.74
C GLY A 282 -18.71 12.13 0.95
N ILE A 283 -17.74 12.15 0.03
CA ILE A 283 -17.35 10.96 -0.76
C ILE A 283 -16.81 9.87 0.19
N LEU A 284 -17.30 8.65 0.00
CA LEU A 284 -16.82 7.45 0.69
C LEU A 284 -15.75 6.73 -0.12
N TYR A 285 -14.84 6.06 0.57
CA TYR A 285 -13.84 5.18 -0.03
C TYR A 285 -13.29 4.18 1.00
N ASN A 286 -12.54 3.19 0.54
CA ASN A 286 -11.90 2.24 1.43
C ASN A 286 -10.44 2.01 1.07
N ALA A 287 -9.74 1.35 1.98
CA ALA A 287 -8.37 0.89 1.76
C ALA A 287 -8.12 -0.45 2.48
N ILE A 288 -7.30 -1.29 1.85
CA ILE A 288 -6.67 -2.45 2.49
C ILE A 288 -5.19 -2.11 2.66
N GLY A 289 -4.67 -2.25 3.88
CA GLY A 289 -3.28 -1.93 4.18
C GLY A 289 -2.99 -0.43 4.33
N ALA A 290 -4.03 0.42 4.43
CA ALA A 290 -3.82 1.82 4.78
C ALA A 290 -3.17 1.96 6.15
N THR A 291 -2.39 3.01 6.31
CA THR A 291 -1.77 3.35 7.59
C THR A 291 -2.82 3.73 8.62
N LEU A 292 -2.81 3.03 9.73
CA LEU A 292 -3.68 3.33 10.87
C LEU A 292 -3.09 4.52 11.66
N ASN A 293 -3.30 5.72 11.15
CA ASN A 293 -2.83 6.97 11.79
C ASN A 293 -3.81 7.40 12.90
N VAL A 294 -3.90 6.59 13.94
CA VAL A 294 -4.78 6.81 15.09
C VAL A 294 -4.04 6.52 16.40
N ASP A 295 -4.50 7.12 17.51
CA ASP A 295 -3.87 6.92 18.83
C ASP A 295 -3.89 5.46 19.28
N ALA A 296 -4.89 4.70 18.88
CA ALA A 296 -4.99 3.26 19.15
C ALA A 296 -3.90 2.43 18.43
N HIS A 297 -3.22 3.00 17.44
CA HIS A 297 -2.18 2.31 16.67
C HIS A 297 -0.89 3.17 16.56
N PRO A 298 -0.05 3.20 17.63
CA PRO A 298 1.10 4.12 17.71
C PRO A 298 2.08 4.00 16.53
N ARG A 299 2.28 2.79 15.98
CA ARG A 299 3.24 2.58 14.88
C ARG A 299 2.83 3.30 13.59
N GLY A 300 1.55 3.26 13.24
CA GLY A 300 1.04 3.98 12.06
C GLY A 300 1.14 5.49 12.25
N LYS A 301 0.83 5.97 13.46
CA LYS A 301 0.94 7.38 13.82
C LYS A 301 2.40 7.86 13.73
N GLU A 302 3.34 7.14 14.34
CA GLU A 302 4.78 7.47 14.31
C GLU A 302 5.32 7.50 12.88
N ALA A 303 5.00 6.50 12.06
CA ALA A 303 5.45 6.45 10.67
C ALA A 303 4.89 7.63 9.85
N THR A 304 3.64 8.02 10.07
CA THR A 304 3.04 9.20 9.44
C THR A 304 3.74 10.48 9.87
N GLU A 305 3.99 10.67 11.17
CA GLU A 305 4.69 11.84 11.70
C GLU A 305 6.10 11.98 11.12
N LYS A 306 6.85 10.87 11.02
CA LYS A 306 8.17 10.83 10.38
C LYS A 306 8.12 11.21 8.90
N TYR A 307 7.14 10.67 8.17
CA TYR A 307 6.96 10.99 6.76
C TYR A 307 6.63 12.46 6.54
N VAL A 308 5.72 13.02 7.34
CA VAL A 308 5.36 14.45 7.31
C VAL A 308 6.57 15.34 7.66
N ALA A 309 7.35 14.95 8.67
CA ALA A 309 8.54 15.69 9.07
C ALA A 309 9.60 15.74 7.96
N GLU A 310 9.75 14.67 7.19
CA GLU A 310 10.73 14.58 6.10
C GLU A 310 10.27 15.28 4.81
N TYR A 311 9.01 15.07 4.42
CA TYR A 311 8.51 15.49 3.10
C TYR A 311 7.53 16.67 3.12
N GLY A 312 7.09 17.12 4.32
CA GLY A 312 6.17 18.25 4.46
C GLY A 312 4.75 17.99 3.95
N LYS A 313 4.40 16.73 3.66
CA LYS A 313 3.09 16.31 3.16
C LYS A 313 2.64 15.01 3.84
N VAL A 314 1.34 14.82 3.98
CA VAL A 314 0.76 13.57 4.46
C VAL A 314 1.03 12.48 3.42
N PRO A 315 1.45 11.26 3.83
CA PRO A 315 1.59 10.15 2.90
C PRO A 315 0.23 9.75 2.30
N GLY A 316 0.25 9.34 1.05
CA GLY A 316 -0.85 8.63 0.43
C GLY A 316 -0.81 7.13 0.78
N PRO A 317 -1.28 6.26 -0.12
CA PRO A 317 -1.49 4.85 0.21
C PRO A 317 -0.20 4.05 0.43
N TYR A 318 0.95 4.51 -0.08
CA TYR A 318 2.17 3.71 -0.13
C TYR A 318 3.34 4.22 0.72
N GLY A 319 3.41 5.52 1.01
CA GLY A 319 4.61 6.12 1.62
C GLY A 319 5.07 5.41 2.88
N THR A 320 4.18 5.20 3.84
CA THR A 320 4.48 4.48 5.09
C THR A 320 4.49 2.96 4.92
N GLY A 321 3.75 2.42 3.95
CA GLY A 321 3.79 0.98 3.61
C GLY A 321 5.17 0.56 3.11
N LEU A 322 5.77 1.32 2.19
CA LEU A 322 7.13 1.05 1.69
C LEU A 322 8.20 1.29 2.76
N TYR A 323 8.02 2.28 3.66
CA TYR A 323 8.84 2.42 4.85
C TYR A 323 8.80 1.15 5.72
N GLU A 324 7.61 0.57 5.89
CA GLU A 324 7.42 -0.67 6.65
C GLU A 324 8.02 -1.89 5.96
N GLN A 325 7.94 -2.02 4.63
CA GLN A 325 8.59 -3.10 3.88
C GLN A 325 10.10 -3.13 4.15
N VAL A 326 10.76 -1.96 4.19
CA VAL A 326 12.18 -1.87 4.54
C VAL A 326 12.41 -2.34 5.98
N SER A 327 11.55 -1.95 6.92
CA SER A 327 11.64 -2.40 8.31
C SER A 327 11.49 -3.92 8.44
N ILE A 328 10.61 -4.54 7.65
CA ILE A 328 10.42 -6.01 7.57
C ILE A 328 11.70 -6.67 7.04
N TYR A 329 12.28 -6.13 5.99
CA TYR A 329 13.57 -6.62 5.47
C TYR A 329 14.68 -6.52 6.51
N PHE A 330 14.74 -5.43 7.26
CA PHE A 330 15.74 -5.25 8.32
C PHE A 330 15.58 -6.27 9.45
N ASP A 331 14.35 -6.56 9.88
CA ASP A 331 14.09 -7.62 10.89
C ASP A 331 14.56 -9.01 10.40
N ALA A 332 14.33 -9.31 9.11
CA ALA A 332 14.81 -10.53 8.48
C ALA A 332 16.34 -10.57 8.41
N LEU A 333 16.96 -9.46 8.00
CA LEU A 333 18.42 -9.34 7.93
C LEU A 333 19.08 -9.46 9.31
N GLU A 334 18.50 -8.87 10.36
CA GLU A 334 19.00 -9.08 11.74
C GLU A 334 18.92 -10.53 12.17
N THR A 335 17.91 -11.26 11.72
CA THR A 335 17.76 -12.69 12.02
C THR A 335 18.76 -13.55 11.28
N VAL A 336 19.06 -13.26 10.02
CA VAL A 336 19.92 -14.05 9.13
C VAL A 336 21.40 -13.64 9.26
N GLY A 337 21.65 -12.32 9.30
CA GLY A 337 23.00 -11.74 9.43
C GLY A 337 23.79 -11.64 8.13
N ASP A 338 23.33 -12.25 7.03
CA ASP A 338 23.96 -12.22 5.71
C ASP A 338 22.95 -11.78 4.64
N PRO A 339 23.09 -10.58 4.05
CA PRO A 339 22.16 -10.10 3.03
C PRO A 339 22.20 -10.90 1.72
N THR A 340 23.26 -11.67 1.49
CA THR A 340 23.42 -12.47 0.26
C THR A 340 22.76 -13.86 0.37
N ASP A 341 22.40 -14.29 1.58
CA ASP A 341 21.60 -15.51 1.80
C ASP A 341 20.11 -15.21 1.55
N ARG A 342 19.78 -14.98 0.29
CA ARG A 342 18.45 -14.57 -0.18
C ARG A 342 17.36 -15.56 0.21
N GLU A 343 17.67 -16.87 0.19
CA GLU A 343 16.71 -17.91 0.58
C GLU A 343 16.37 -17.81 2.07
N ALA A 344 17.38 -17.64 2.94
CA ALA A 344 17.16 -17.46 4.37
C ALA A 344 16.42 -16.15 4.67
N ILE A 345 16.74 -15.05 3.98
CA ILE A 345 16.04 -13.76 4.10
C ILE A 345 14.56 -13.91 3.71
N GLY A 346 14.26 -14.53 2.57
CA GLY A 346 12.88 -14.75 2.14
C GLY A 346 12.05 -15.54 3.17
N LYS A 347 12.61 -16.63 3.69
CA LYS A 347 11.98 -17.43 4.76
C LYS A 347 11.82 -16.64 6.06
N ALA A 348 12.80 -15.82 6.42
CA ALA A 348 12.74 -14.98 7.61
C ALA A 348 11.64 -13.90 7.48
N ILE A 349 11.48 -13.29 6.30
CA ILE A 349 10.38 -12.37 6.01
C ILE A 349 9.03 -13.06 6.26
N GLY A 350 8.83 -14.25 5.71
CA GLY A 350 7.58 -15.00 5.85
C GLY A 350 7.23 -15.42 7.28
N ALA A 351 8.22 -15.51 8.14
CA ALA A 351 8.05 -15.86 9.56
C ALA A 351 7.71 -14.65 10.46
N ILE A 352 7.74 -13.43 9.93
CA ILE A 352 7.48 -12.22 10.70
C ILE A 352 6.02 -12.16 11.12
N LYS A 353 5.83 -11.95 12.44
CA LYS A 353 4.51 -11.72 13.03
C LYS A 353 4.63 -10.61 14.06
N ARG A 354 4.16 -9.41 13.71
CA ARG A 354 4.23 -8.23 14.57
C ARG A 354 3.30 -7.10 14.12
N PRO A 355 3.07 -6.09 14.99
CA PRO A 355 2.43 -4.85 14.57
C PRO A 355 3.24 -4.15 13.46
N VAL A 356 2.52 -3.68 12.43
CA VAL A 356 3.03 -2.87 11.31
C VAL A 356 2.16 -1.63 11.16
N VAL A 357 2.48 -0.73 10.26
CA VAL A 357 1.74 0.54 10.10
C VAL A 357 0.25 0.37 9.82
N SER A 358 -0.16 -0.77 9.27
CA SER A 358 -1.55 -1.06 8.84
C SER A 358 -2.30 -2.08 9.71
N GLY A 359 -1.72 -2.54 10.82
CA GLY A 359 -2.34 -3.54 11.70
C GLY A 359 -1.37 -4.57 12.24
N MET A 360 -1.79 -5.81 12.37
CA MET A 360 -0.97 -6.95 12.75
C MET A 360 -0.58 -7.73 11.50
N LEU A 361 0.71 -7.78 11.18
CA LEU A 361 1.23 -8.59 10.08
C LEU A 361 1.34 -10.05 10.50
N GLU A 362 0.77 -10.90 9.68
CA GLU A 362 0.99 -12.34 9.62
C GLU A 362 0.70 -12.76 8.19
N PHE A 363 1.62 -13.49 7.56
CA PHE A 363 1.45 -13.98 6.20
C PHE A 363 0.76 -15.34 6.17
N ASP A 364 -0.12 -15.54 5.20
CA ASP A 364 -0.64 -16.87 4.86
C ASP A 364 0.48 -17.70 4.21
N PRO A 365 0.85 -18.87 4.76
CA PRO A 365 1.99 -19.64 4.26
C PRO A 365 1.72 -20.31 2.90
N LYS A 366 0.49 -20.31 2.41
CA LYS A 366 0.11 -20.88 1.12
C LYS A 366 0.11 -19.85 0.00
N THR A 367 -0.31 -18.63 0.31
CA THR A 367 -0.46 -17.58 -0.69
C THR A 367 0.61 -16.50 -0.58
N HIS A 368 1.37 -16.48 0.51
CA HIS A 368 2.36 -15.45 0.90
C HIS A 368 1.78 -14.04 0.97
N VAL A 369 0.50 -13.93 1.18
CA VAL A 369 -0.23 -12.68 1.32
C VAL A 369 -0.53 -12.42 2.79
N ALA A 370 -0.45 -11.18 3.23
CA ALA A 370 -0.82 -10.81 4.59
C ALA A 370 -2.30 -11.09 4.85
N HIS A 371 -2.63 -11.60 6.05
CA HIS A 371 -4.01 -11.85 6.45
C HIS A 371 -4.82 -10.56 6.56
N VAL A 372 -6.08 -10.61 6.10
CA VAL A 372 -7.08 -9.55 6.27
C VAL A 372 -7.97 -9.83 7.46
N GLY A 373 -8.43 -8.80 8.11
CA GLY A 373 -9.42 -8.85 9.18
C GLY A 373 -9.09 -7.93 10.34
N ASN A 374 -10.02 -7.78 11.25
CA ASN A 374 -9.87 -6.85 12.38
C ASN A 374 -8.72 -7.23 13.34
N ASP A 375 -8.36 -8.50 13.40
CA ASP A 375 -7.23 -9.01 14.20
C ASP A 375 -5.88 -8.93 13.45
N PHE A 376 -5.90 -8.61 12.16
CA PHE A 376 -4.75 -8.55 11.26
C PHE A 376 -4.67 -7.18 10.58
N ILE A 377 -4.73 -7.15 9.24
CA ILE A 377 -4.78 -5.91 8.45
C ILE A 377 -6.24 -5.66 8.07
N PRO A 378 -6.92 -4.66 8.66
CA PRO A 378 -8.34 -4.42 8.43
C PRO A 378 -8.59 -3.80 7.05
N VAL A 379 -9.80 -4.00 6.52
CA VAL A 379 -10.37 -3.12 5.51
C VAL A 379 -10.84 -1.85 6.22
N THR A 380 -10.26 -0.72 5.89
CA THR A 380 -10.61 0.57 6.49
C THR A 380 -11.52 1.36 5.56
N PHE A 381 -12.52 2.03 6.14
CA PHE A 381 -13.46 2.88 5.44
C PHE A 381 -13.28 4.32 5.85
N PHE A 382 -13.37 5.19 4.87
CA PHE A 382 -13.16 6.62 5.05
C PHE A 382 -14.29 7.41 4.41
N GLN A 383 -14.48 8.60 4.93
CA GLN A 383 -15.24 9.66 4.31
C GLN A 383 -14.39 10.91 4.22
N ILE A 384 -14.50 11.67 3.14
CA ILE A 384 -13.86 12.98 3.06
C ILE A 384 -14.71 13.97 3.86
N GLN A 385 -14.08 14.57 4.89
CA GLN A 385 -14.66 15.57 5.78
C GLN A 385 -13.64 16.67 6.00
N ASP A 386 -14.07 17.93 5.85
CA ASP A 386 -13.20 19.12 5.98
C ASP A 386 -11.91 19.03 5.14
N GLY A 387 -12.00 18.46 3.93
CA GLY A 387 -10.89 18.29 2.99
C GLY A 387 -9.88 17.21 3.35
N ALA A 388 -10.21 16.31 4.27
CA ALA A 388 -9.35 15.19 4.68
C ALA A 388 -10.11 13.87 4.77
N GLY A 389 -9.40 12.76 4.62
CA GLY A 389 -9.97 11.44 4.85
C GLY A 389 -10.15 11.15 6.34
N VAL A 390 -11.38 11.02 6.80
CA VAL A 390 -11.74 10.63 8.15
C VAL A 390 -12.09 9.15 8.15
N MET A 391 -11.38 8.35 8.95
CA MET A 391 -11.64 6.91 9.08
C MET A 391 -12.94 6.70 9.88
N ILE A 392 -13.95 6.18 9.21
CA ILE A 392 -15.29 5.92 9.78
C ILE A 392 -15.53 4.45 10.12
N GLY A 393 -14.59 3.56 9.80
CA GLY A 393 -14.66 2.14 10.11
C GLY A 393 -13.34 1.40 9.83
N PRO A 394 -13.09 0.25 10.48
CA PRO A 394 -13.89 -0.36 11.53
C PRO A 394 -13.85 0.41 12.87
N ASP A 395 -14.80 0.14 13.76
CA ASP A 395 -14.97 0.88 15.03
C ASP A 395 -13.71 0.96 15.90
N ALA A 396 -12.88 -0.09 15.88
CA ALA A 396 -11.64 -0.13 16.65
C ALA A 396 -10.61 0.94 16.25
N PHE A 397 -10.69 1.47 15.03
CA PHE A 397 -9.70 2.38 14.45
C PHE A 397 -10.30 3.69 13.93
N LYS A 398 -11.61 3.87 14.03
CA LYS A 398 -12.24 5.08 13.50
C LYS A 398 -11.72 6.34 14.17
N SER A 399 -11.54 7.39 13.38
CA SER A 399 -11.14 8.74 13.82
C SER A 399 -12.32 9.73 13.83
N GLY A 400 -13.45 9.35 13.27
CA GLY A 400 -14.69 10.13 13.28
C GLY A 400 -15.89 9.30 12.86
N ASP A 401 -17.07 9.90 12.92
CA ASP A 401 -18.31 9.27 12.52
C ASP A 401 -18.70 9.69 11.08
N PHE A 402 -19.57 8.90 10.45
CA PHE A 402 -20.15 9.28 9.16
C PHE A 402 -20.97 10.57 9.28
N VAL A 403 -20.79 11.46 8.32
CA VAL A 403 -21.58 12.70 8.19
C VAL A 403 -22.40 12.61 6.89
N LYS A 404 -23.72 12.75 7.00
CA LYS A 404 -24.62 12.72 5.82
C LYS A 404 -24.17 13.80 4.82
N PRO A 405 -23.83 13.43 3.56
CA PRO A 405 -23.42 14.39 2.56
C PRO A 405 -24.50 15.45 2.29
N ALA A 406 -24.08 16.68 2.05
CA ALA A 406 -25.02 17.81 1.86
C ALA A 406 -25.93 17.68 0.63
N TRP A 407 -25.62 16.79 -0.32
CA TRP A 407 -26.46 16.52 -1.48
C TRP A 407 -27.51 15.41 -1.26
N MET A 408 -27.45 14.74 -0.11
CA MET A 408 -28.47 13.73 0.28
C MET A 408 -29.55 14.40 1.14
N GLU A 409 -30.82 14.12 0.82
CA GLU A 409 -31.98 14.67 1.53
C GLU A 409 -32.28 13.96 2.87
#